data_50e6df0da2de724a8c89fa3bed36938a
#
_entry.id   50e6df0da2de724a8c89fa3bed36938a
#
_cell.length_a   1.000
_cell.length_b   1.000
_cell.length_c   1.000
_cell.angle_alpha   90.00
_cell.angle_beta   90.00
_cell.angle_gamma   90.00
#
_symmetry.space_group_name_H-M   'P 1'
#
loop_
_entity.id
_entity.type
_entity.pdbx_description
1 polymer ?
#
loop_
_entity_poly.entity_id
_entity_poly.type
_entity_poly.pdbx_seq_one_letter_code
_entity_poly.pdbx_strand_id
1 'polypeptide(L)'
;MPLDYMEIVELAIEAGLSIMDVYDSSDQIEVHSKADESPLTKADIAAHMTIIRGLAAIYPDIPVVSEEGTVGDPNQSKLAWLVDPLDGTKEFIKRNGMFTVNIALMEKEGSGWKPIFGVVHAPTTRTTWFGGIDIPARKKTDAGTSEISVNDSQPSRVRLVASGSHRSDRDEKFAKDIGDHELVRMGSSLKA
;
A
#
# COMPACT_ATOMS: atom_id res chain seq x y z
N MET A 1 13.61 19.93 -8.76
CA MET A 1 13.08 20.31 -7.45
C MET A 1 13.32 19.14 -6.51
N PRO A 2 13.85 19.31 -5.30
CA PRO A 2 13.94 18.20 -4.36
C PRO A 2 12.52 17.70 -4.09
N LEU A 3 12.34 16.38 -4.06
CA LEU A 3 11.05 15.76 -3.76
C LEU A 3 10.72 15.97 -2.28
N ASP A 4 9.57 16.56 -1.99
CA ASP A 4 9.03 16.61 -0.63
C ASP A 4 8.21 15.35 -0.36
N TYR A 5 8.88 14.37 0.24
CA TYR A 5 8.24 13.09 0.52
C TYR A 5 7.11 13.16 1.53
N MET A 6 7.10 14.22 2.38
CA MET A 6 6.02 14.39 3.35
C MET A 6 4.69 14.74 2.68
N GLU A 7 4.71 15.48 1.57
CA GLU A 7 3.51 15.74 0.77
C GLU A 7 2.88 14.43 0.24
N ILE A 8 3.72 13.44 -0.11
CA ILE A 8 3.23 12.13 -0.57
C ILE A 8 2.67 11.31 0.60
N VAL A 9 3.27 11.42 1.78
CA VAL A 9 2.74 10.79 3.00
C VAL A 9 1.36 11.34 3.34
N GLU A 10 1.19 12.65 3.30
CA GLU A 10 -0.12 13.29 3.55
C GLU A 10 -1.13 12.95 2.44
N LEU A 11 -0.70 12.88 1.18
CA LEU A 11 -1.56 12.44 0.08
C LEU A 11 -2.07 11.00 0.26
N ALA A 12 -1.22 10.09 0.74
CA ALA A 12 -1.66 8.72 1.04
C ALA A 12 -2.69 8.70 2.17
N ILE A 13 -2.55 9.56 3.18
CA ILE A 13 -3.52 9.71 4.27
C ILE A 13 -4.84 10.28 3.74
N GLU A 14 -4.80 11.29 2.87
CA GLU A 14 -5.99 11.88 2.25
C GLU A 14 -6.75 10.86 1.39
N ALA A 15 -6.03 10.06 0.60
CA ALA A 15 -6.63 8.95 -0.13
C ALA A 15 -7.27 7.91 0.81
N GLY A 16 -6.63 7.62 1.94
CA GLY A 16 -7.18 6.78 2.99
C GLY A 16 -8.49 7.33 3.57
N LEU A 17 -8.60 8.65 3.77
CA LEU A 17 -9.85 9.29 4.20
C LEU A 17 -10.95 9.10 3.14
N SER A 18 -10.63 9.26 1.85
CA SER A 18 -11.59 9.02 0.76
C SER A 18 -12.10 7.58 0.73
N ILE A 19 -11.26 6.60 1.11
CA ILE A 19 -11.68 5.20 1.28
C ILE A 19 -12.63 5.07 2.48
N MET A 20 -12.27 5.68 3.62
CA MET A 20 -13.06 5.56 4.85
C MET A 20 -14.43 6.20 4.72
N ASP A 21 -14.59 7.27 3.95
CA ASP A 21 -15.90 7.87 3.65
C ASP A 21 -16.86 6.85 3.00
N VAL A 22 -16.34 5.98 2.12
CA VAL A 22 -17.13 4.90 1.51
C VAL A 22 -17.27 3.73 2.50
N TYR A 23 -16.21 3.40 3.23
CA TYR A 23 -16.19 2.27 4.16
C TYR A 23 -17.21 2.45 5.30
N ASP A 24 -17.30 3.67 5.86
CA ASP A 24 -18.17 3.99 6.99
C ASP A 24 -19.60 4.36 6.56
N SER A 25 -19.86 4.50 5.26
CA SER A 25 -21.20 4.74 4.76
C SER A 25 -22.12 3.55 5.09
N SER A 26 -23.40 3.84 5.32
CA SER A 26 -24.44 2.83 5.57
C SER A 26 -24.91 2.12 4.30
N ASP A 27 -24.45 2.58 3.14
CA ASP A 27 -24.84 2.04 1.85
C ASP A 27 -24.18 0.66 1.62
N GLN A 28 -24.88 -0.17 0.84
CA GLN A 28 -24.27 -1.42 0.38
C GLN A 28 -23.09 -1.09 -0.52
N ILE A 29 -21.97 -1.78 -0.28
CA ILE A 29 -20.78 -1.64 -1.13
C ILE A 29 -21.12 -2.18 -2.51
N GLU A 30 -21.23 -1.29 -3.50
CA GLU A 30 -21.36 -1.70 -4.89
C GLU A 30 -20.02 -2.23 -5.37
N VAL A 31 -20.02 -3.46 -5.86
CA VAL A 31 -18.83 -4.15 -6.38
C VAL A 31 -18.99 -4.35 -7.87
N HIS A 32 -18.02 -3.87 -8.63
CA HIS A 32 -17.88 -4.14 -10.06
C HIS A 32 -16.73 -5.11 -10.28
N SER A 33 -16.74 -5.88 -11.35
CA SER A 33 -15.61 -6.75 -11.73
C SER A 33 -14.76 -6.04 -12.76
N LYS A 34 -13.44 -6.07 -12.57
CA LYS A 34 -12.44 -5.65 -13.56
C LYS A 34 -12.32 -6.71 -14.67
N ALA A 35 -11.52 -6.42 -15.72
CA ALA A 35 -11.28 -7.35 -16.81
C ALA A 35 -10.61 -8.66 -16.38
N ASP A 36 -9.87 -8.66 -15.27
CA ASP A 36 -9.21 -9.81 -14.65
C ASP A 36 -10.08 -10.49 -13.56
N GLU A 37 -11.38 -10.17 -13.50
CA GLU A 37 -12.34 -10.63 -12.50
C GLU A 37 -12.08 -10.16 -11.06
N SER A 38 -11.10 -9.27 -10.82
CA SER A 38 -10.89 -8.67 -9.50
C SER A 38 -12.00 -7.68 -9.15
N PRO A 39 -12.35 -7.52 -7.86
CA PRO A 39 -13.37 -6.57 -7.45
C PRO A 39 -12.87 -5.13 -7.57
N LEU A 40 -13.76 -4.23 -7.97
CA LEU A 40 -13.58 -2.78 -7.99
C LEU A 40 -14.74 -2.14 -7.23
N THR A 41 -14.45 -1.22 -6.35
CA THR A 41 -15.44 -0.49 -5.58
C THR A 41 -15.36 1.02 -5.81
N LYS A 42 -16.37 1.76 -5.34
CA LYS A 42 -16.32 3.23 -5.34
C LYS A 42 -15.13 3.77 -4.52
N ALA A 43 -14.66 3.02 -3.53
CA ALA A 43 -13.52 3.42 -2.70
C ALA A 43 -12.21 3.40 -3.50
N ASP A 44 -12.00 2.38 -4.34
CA ASP A 44 -10.83 2.29 -5.23
C ASP A 44 -10.76 3.53 -6.14
N ILE A 45 -11.88 3.89 -6.77
CA ILE A 45 -11.97 5.05 -7.67
C ILE A 45 -11.78 6.36 -6.91
N ALA A 46 -12.38 6.53 -5.72
CA ALA A 46 -12.23 7.74 -4.91
C ALA A 46 -10.79 7.97 -4.51
N ALA A 47 -10.11 6.93 -3.99
CA ALA A 47 -8.70 6.98 -3.63
C ALA A 47 -7.81 7.25 -4.85
N HIS A 48 -8.05 6.54 -5.97
CA HIS A 48 -7.33 6.78 -7.22
C HIS A 48 -7.40 8.24 -7.66
N MET A 49 -8.60 8.81 -7.71
CA MET A 49 -8.79 10.21 -8.14
C MET A 49 -8.12 11.21 -7.20
N THR A 50 -8.13 10.96 -5.88
CA THR A 50 -7.42 11.77 -4.89
C THR A 50 -5.92 11.74 -5.16
N ILE A 51 -5.34 10.54 -5.34
CA ILE A 51 -3.90 10.38 -5.58
C ILE A 51 -3.47 11.01 -6.90
N ILE A 52 -4.19 10.74 -8.01
CA ILE A 52 -3.84 11.28 -9.33
C ILE A 52 -3.87 12.81 -9.32
N ARG A 53 -4.90 13.42 -8.73
CA ARG A 53 -4.99 14.89 -8.63
C ARG A 53 -3.87 15.47 -7.78
N GLY A 54 -3.56 14.86 -6.64
CA GLY A 54 -2.48 15.30 -5.76
C GLY A 54 -1.11 15.20 -6.46
N LEU A 55 -0.79 14.05 -7.06
CA LEU A 55 0.47 13.86 -7.77
C LEU A 55 0.60 14.81 -8.97
N ALA A 56 -0.46 15.03 -9.73
CA ALA A 56 -0.44 15.98 -10.84
C ALA A 56 -0.23 17.44 -10.39
N ALA A 57 -0.71 17.81 -9.21
CA ALA A 57 -0.50 19.14 -8.65
C ALA A 57 0.92 19.34 -8.13
N ILE A 58 1.51 18.31 -7.50
CA ILE A 58 2.83 18.40 -6.85
C ILE A 58 3.95 18.08 -7.86
N TYR A 59 3.78 17.04 -8.68
CA TYR A 59 4.79 16.49 -9.60
C TYR A 59 4.22 16.22 -11.00
N PRO A 60 3.78 17.27 -11.75
CA PRO A 60 3.07 17.12 -13.03
C PRO A 60 3.87 16.40 -14.12
N ASP A 61 5.19 16.43 -14.03
CA ASP A 61 6.09 15.84 -15.05
C ASP A 61 6.41 14.35 -14.79
N ILE A 62 5.96 13.78 -13.66
CA ILE A 62 6.22 12.37 -13.33
C ILE A 62 4.98 11.55 -13.65
N PRO A 63 5.07 10.60 -14.61
CA PRO A 63 3.96 9.74 -14.96
C PRO A 63 3.53 8.86 -13.79
N VAL A 64 2.25 8.50 -13.77
CA VAL A 64 1.65 7.64 -12.74
C VAL A 64 1.16 6.35 -13.37
N VAL A 65 1.62 5.22 -12.84
CA VAL A 65 1.11 3.88 -13.16
C VAL A 65 0.31 3.42 -11.95
N SER A 66 -1.00 3.46 -12.07
CA SER A 66 -1.93 3.00 -11.02
C SER A 66 -2.61 1.71 -11.47
N GLU A 67 -3.05 0.91 -10.51
CA GLU A 67 -3.89 -0.27 -10.78
C GLU A 67 -5.17 0.12 -11.55
N GLU A 68 -5.70 1.35 -11.30
CA GLU A 68 -6.93 1.85 -11.92
C GLU A 68 -6.70 2.65 -13.22
N GLY A 69 -5.45 2.80 -13.67
CA GLY A 69 -5.13 3.46 -14.93
C GLY A 69 -3.76 4.15 -14.92
N THR A 70 -3.31 4.53 -16.10
CA THR A 70 -2.00 5.18 -16.29
C THR A 70 -2.18 6.61 -16.78
N VAL A 71 -1.43 7.54 -16.22
CA VAL A 71 -1.36 8.95 -16.64
C VAL A 71 0.08 9.26 -17.06
N GLY A 72 0.25 9.80 -18.27
CA GLY A 72 1.57 10.03 -18.87
C GLY A 72 2.19 8.75 -19.47
N ASP A 73 3.45 8.86 -19.93
CA ASP A 73 4.19 7.73 -20.51
C ASP A 73 5.42 7.39 -19.68
N PRO A 74 5.38 6.31 -18.86
CA PRO A 74 6.50 5.91 -18.03
C PRO A 74 7.73 5.49 -18.85
N ASN A 75 7.55 5.11 -20.13
CA ASN A 75 8.70 4.70 -20.95
C ASN A 75 9.60 5.88 -21.31
N GLN A 76 9.07 7.09 -21.34
CA GLN A 76 9.79 8.31 -21.67
C GLN A 76 10.29 9.08 -20.43
N SER A 77 10.11 8.53 -19.24
CA SER A 77 10.55 9.15 -17.99
C SER A 77 11.61 8.32 -17.28
N LYS A 78 12.44 9.01 -16.49
CA LYS A 78 13.38 8.36 -15.55
C LYS A 78 12.73 8.00 -14.22
N LEU A 79 11.63 8.65 -13.89
CA LEU A 79 10.86 8.44 -12.66
C LEU A 79 9.41 8.09 -13.04
N ALA A 80 8.77 7.29 -12.22
CA ALA A 80 7.33 7.01 -12.32
C ALA A 80 6.75 6.75 -10.94
N TRP A 81 5.54 7.20 -10.70
CA TRP A 81 4.77 6.78 -9.53
C TRP A 81 4.10 5.43 -9.82
N LEU A 82 4.26 4.49 -8.91
CA LEU A 82 3.51 3.22 -8.90
C LEU A 82 2.51 3.29 -7.75
N VAL A 83 1.23 3.10 -8.06
CA VAL A 83 0.13 3.34 -7.13
C VAL A 83 -0.82 2.14 -7.10
N ASP A 84 -1.11 1.68 -5.90
CA ASP A 84 -2.26 0.84 -5.61
C ASP A 84 -3.17 1.61 -4.65
N PRO A 85 -4.30 2.16 -5.16
CA PRO A 85 -5.15 3.05 -4.37
C PRO A 85 -5.84 2.35 -3.22
N LEU A 86 -6.17 1.07 -3.36
CA LEU A 86 -6.79 0.23 -2.34
C LEU A 86 -6.33 -1.23 -2.47
N ASP A 87 -5.15 -1.53 -1.90
CA ASP A 87 -4.70 -2.91 -1.78
C ASP A 87 -5.53 -3.63 -0.71
N GLY A 88 -6.12 -4.75 -1.10
CA GLY A 88 -7.00 -5.53 -0.25
C GLY A 88 -8.48 -5.22 -0.43
N THR A 89 -8.94 -5.01 -1.66
CA THR A 89 -10.36 -4.77 -1.98
C THR A 89 -11.26 -5.90 -1.46
N LYS A 90 -10.80 -7.15 -1.44
CA LYS A 90 -11.54 -8.27 -0.84
C LYS A 90 -11.69 -8.11 0.67
N GLU A 91 -10.69 -7.62 1.35
CA GLU A 91 -10.68 -7.33 2.79
C GLU A 91 -11.57 -6.13 3.11
N PHE A 92 -11.55 -5.12 2.25
CA PHE A 92 -12.46 -3.98 2.30
C PHE A 92 -13.94 -4.42 2.22
N ILE A 93 -14.29 -5.25 1.23
CA ILE A 93 -15.64 -5.79 1.05
C ILE A 93 -16.06 -6.64 2.27
N LYS A 94 -15.15 -7.43 2.84
CA LYS A 94 -15.38 -8.23 4.06
C LYS A 94 -15.46 -7.40 5.34
N ARG A 95 -15.19 -6.11 5.27
CA ARG A 95 -15.17 -5.17 6.41
C ARG A 95 -14.27 -5.63 7.57
N ASN A 96 -13.11 -6.24 7.25
CA ASN A 96 -12.16 -6.69 8.27
C ASN A 96 -11.05 -5.67 8.58
N GLY A 97 -11.02 -4.54 7.88
CA GLY A 97 -10.09 -3.43 8.12
C GLY A 97 -8.67 -3.65 7.61
N MET A 98 -8.38 -4.75 6.92
CA MET A 98 -7.02 -5.11 6.48
C MET A 98 -6.77 -4.67 5.04
N PHE A 99 -6.80 -3.37 4.78
CA PHE A 99 -6.52 -2.77 3.48
C PHE A 99 -5.62 -1.54 3.62
N THR A 100 -4.92 -1.20 2.55
CA THR A 100 -3.93 -0.12 2.55
C THR A 100 -3.98 0.72 1.28
N VAL A 101 -3.45 1.95 1.37
CA VAL A 101 -3.06 2.79 0.24
C VAL A 101 -1.56 2.64 0.05
N ASN A 102 -1.11 2.33 -1.16
CA ASN A 102 0.31 2.15 -1.46
C ASN A 102 0.73 3.11 -2.58
N ILE A 103 1.76 3.92 -2.33
CA ILE A 103 2.36 4.81 -3.33
C ILE A 103 3.88 4.63 -3.28
N ALA A 104 4.51 4.36 -4.42
CA ALA A 104 5.94 4.26 -4.54
C ALA A 104 6.47 5.15 -5.66
N LEU A 105 7.63 5.79 -5.42
CA LEU A 105 8.40 6.42 -6.47
C LEU A 105 9.42 5.44 -6.99
N MET A 106 9.36 5.20 -8.29
CA MET A 106 10.23 4.28 -9.00
C MET A 106 11.25 5.06 -9.83
N GLU A 107 12.49 4.62 -9.84
CA GLU A 107 13.55 5.11 -10.73
C GLU A 107 13.88 4.04 -11.77
N LYS A 108 14.07 4.48 -13.02
CA LYS A 108 14.42 3.59 -14.12
C LYS A 108 15.90 3.20 -14.03
N GLU A 109 16.18 1.91 -13.91
CA GLU A 109 17.52 1.34 -13.82
C GLU A 109 17.72 0.28 -14.92
N GLY A 110 18.48 0.61 -15.94
CA GLY A 110 18.65 -0.26 -17.11
C GLY A 110 17.33 -0.54 -17.83
N SER A 111 16.92 -1.81 -17.88
CA SER A 111 15.63 -2.23 -18.45
C SER A 111 14.52 -2.38 -17.41
N GLY A 112 14.81 -2.15 -16.13
CA GLY A 112 13.90 -2.34 -15.01
C GLY A 112 13.57 -1.04 -14.27
N TRP A 113 12.84 -1.19 -13.17
CA TRP A 113 12.47 -0.12 -12.26
C TRP A 113 12.85 -0.50 -10.84
N LYS A 114 13.39 0.46 -10.09
CA LYS A 114 13.80 0.31 -8.70
C LYS A 114 13.00 1.26 -7.82
N PRO A 115 12.38 0.81 -6.72
CA PRO A 115 11.75 1.71 -5.78
C PRO A 115 12.81 2.54 -5.05
N ILE A 116 12.63 3.86 -5.02
CA ILE A 116 13.50 4.80 -4.31
C ILE A 116 12.81 5.47 -3.12
N PHE A 117 11.48 5.47 -3.10
CA PHE A 117 10.66 5.89 -1.97
C PHE A 117 9.35 5.09 -1.97
N GLY A 118 8.79 4.86 -0.80
CA GLY A 118 7.48 4.23 -0.66
C GLY A 118 6.74 4.68 0.59
N VAL A 119 5.42 4.70 0.47
CA VAL A 119 4.49 4.90 1.57
C VAL A 119 3.39 3.85 1.52
N VAL A 120 3.09 3.28 2.68
CA VAL A 120 1.97 2.37 2.92
C VAL A 120 1.13 2.97 4.04
N HIS A 121 -0.15 3.27 3.77
CA HIS A 121 -1.07 3.81 4.75
C HIS A 121 -2.21 2.82 5.03
N ALA A 122 -2.44 2.49 6.29
CA ALA A 122 -3.56 1.68 6.77
C ALA A 122 -4.65 2.60 7.37
N PRO A 123 -5.73 2.90 6.62
CA PRO A 123 -6.71 3.91 7.04
C PRO A 123 -7.43 3.55 8.34
N THR A 124 -7.79 2.29 8.51
CA THR A 124 -8.54 1.80 9.68
C THR A 124 -7.77 1.96 11.00
N THR A 125 -6.44 1.90 10.96
CA THR A 125 -5.57 2.05 12.13
C THR A 125 -4.87 3.41 12.16
N ARG A 126 -5.10 4.26 11.17
CA ARG A 126 -4.43 5.56 10.97
C ARG A 126 -2.91 5.45 11.11
N THR A 127 -2.38 4.35 10.61
CA THR A 127 -0.95 4.08 10.66
C THR A 127 -0.35 4.18 9.27
N THR A 128 0.74 4.92 9.15
CA THR A 128 1.46 5.10 7.89
C THR A 128 2.92 4.69 8.07
N TRP A 129 3.43 3.86 7.18
CA TRP A 129 4.85 3.51 7.09
C TRP A 129 5.42 4.12 5.82
N PHE A 130 6.60 4.70 5.91
CA PHE A 130 7.27 5.29 4.75
C PHE A 130 8.78 5.29 4.92
N GLY A 131 9.48 5.32 3.80
CA GLY A 131 10.94 5.36 3.74
C GLY A 131 11.46 5.30 2.31
N GLY A 132 12.77 5.35 2.15
CA GLY A 132 13.42 5.33 0.83
C GLY A 132 14.91 5.12 0.94
N ILE A 133 15.62 5.25 -0.19
CA ILE A 133 17.07 5.00 -0.26
C ILE A 133 17.84 5.88 0.74
N ASP A 134 17.50 7.17 0.80
CA ASP A 134 18.14 8.14 1.68
C ASP A 134 17.22 8.61 2.81
N ILE A 135 16.13 7.87 3.05
CA ILE A 135 15.12 8.20 4.04
C ILE A 135 14.98 7.01 4.97
N PRO A 136 15.31 7.15 6.28
CA PRO A 136 15.08 6.10 7.26
C PRO A 136 13.63 5.62 7.25
N ALA A 137 13.44 4.33 7.48
CA ALA A 137 12.09 3.77 7.64
C ALA A 137 11.41 4.40 8.86
N ARG A 138 10.19 4.89 8.68
CA ARG A 138 9.41 5.59 9.70
C ARG A 138 8.00 5.08 9.78
N LYS A 139 7.45 5.20 10.97
CA LYS A 139 6.04 4.93 11.27
C LYS A 139 5.40 6.19 11.83
N LYS A 140 4.30 6.64 11.21
CA LYS A 140 3.46 7.76 11.66
C LYS A 140 2.13 7.21 12.18
N THR A 141 1.70 7.71 13.32
CA THR A 141 0.41 7.42 13.98
C THR A 141 -0.16 8.71 14.55
N ASP A 142 -1.33 8.65 15.19
CA ASP A 142 -1.91 9.78 15.93
C ASP A 142 -0.98 10.29 17.07
N ALA A 143 -0.11 9.42 17.60
CA ALA A 143 0.87 9.77 18.64
C ALA A 143 2.13 10.47 18.10
N GLY A 144 2.31 10.55 16.77
CA GLY A 144 3.46 11.16 16.11
C GLY A 144 4.20 10.22 15.18
N THR A 145 5.38 10.66 14.76
CA THR A 145 6.26 9.93 13.84
C THR A 145 7.51 9.44 14.57
N SER A 146 7.84 8.17 14.38
CA SER A 146 9.06 7.55 14.93
C SER A 146 9.81 6.81 13.84
N GLU A 147 11.12 6.76 13.96
CA GLU A 147 11.97 5.88 13.16
C GLU A 147 11.79 4.44 13.60
N ILE A 148 11.82 3.51 12.66
CA ILE A 148 11.68 2.08 12.89
C ILE A 148 12.84 1.32 12.25
N SER A 149 13.19 0.19 12.82
CA SER A 149 14.19 -0.74 12.29
C SER A 149 13.70 -2.18 12.44
N VAL A 150 14.32 -3.09 11.69
CA VAL A 150 14.11 -4.52 11.88
C VAL A 150 14.54 -4.94 13.29
N ASN A 151 13.84 -5.94 13.82
CA ASN A 151 14.17 -6.47 15.13
C ASN A 151 15.40 -7.39 15.04
N ASP A 152 16.49 -7.01 15.67
CA ASP A 152 17.76 -7.77 15.70
C ASP A 152 17.73 -8.93 16.70
N SER A 153 16.75 -8.94 17.62
CA SER A 153 16.60 -10.04 18.60
C SER A 153 15.83 -11.21 17.99
N GLN A 154 16.38 -12.41 18.09
CA GLN A 154 15.62 -13.62 17.78
C GLN A 154 14.55 -13.82 18.86
N PRO A 155 13.26 -13.78 18.52
CA PRO A 155 12.21 -14.08 19.48
C PRO A 155 12.32 -15.54 19.92
N SER A 156 11.94 -15.84 21.17
CA SER A 156 11.86 -17.22 21.66
C SER A 156 10.89 -18.07 20.85
N ARG A 157 9.96 -17.45 20.16
CA ARG A 157 8.99 -18.06 19.26
C ARG A 157 8.87 -17.21 17.99
N VAL A 158 9.04 -17.85 16.84
CA VAL A 158 8.92 -17.18 15.53
C VAL A 158 7.48 -16.74 15.30
N ARG A 159 7.26 -15.49 14.89
CA ARG A 159 5.98 -15.04 14.38
C ARG A 159 5.98 -15.12 12.86
N LEU A 160 5.12 -15.98 12.33
CA LEU A 160 4.95 -16.17 10.90
C LEU A 160 3.74 -15.40 10.43
N VAL A 161 3.94 -14.42 9.55
CA VAL A 161 2.84 -13.67 8.93
C VAL A 161 2.43 -14.39 7.64
N ALA A 162 1.15 -14.66 7.47
CA ALA A 162 0.62 -15.31 6.29
C ALA A 162 -0.68 -14.68 5.82
N SER A 163 -0.99 -14.87 4.53
CA SER A 163 -2.27 -14.44 3.97
C SER A 163 -3.45 -15.12 4.68
N GLY A 164 -4.48 -14.34 4.99
CA GLY A 164 -5.74 -14.87 5.51
C GLY A 164 -6.57 -15.59 4.46
N SER A 165 -6.45 -15.19 3.19
CA SER A 165 -7.32 -15.62 2.09
C SER A 165 -6.64 -16.50 1.04
N HIS A 166 -5.32 -16.50 0.97
CA HIS A 166 -4.53 -17.22 -0.05
C HIS A 166 -3.38 -17.95 0.64
N ARG A 167 -3.57 -19.22 0.95
CA ARG A 167 -2.52 -20.12 1.44
C ARG A 167 -2.32 -21.22 0.42
N SER A 168 -1.06 -21.47 0.08
CA SER A 168 -0.66 -22.58 -0.78
C SER A 168 -0.10 -23.73 0.06
N ASP A 169 -0.03 -24.92 -0.52
CA ASP A 169 0.65 -26.08 0.10
C ASP A 169 2.12 -25.77 0.43
N ARG A 170 2.75 -24.85 -0.32
CA ARG A 170 4.12 -24.40 -0.04
C ARG A 170 4.19 -23.58 1.26
N ASP A 171 3.21 -22.71 1.52
CA ASP A 171 3.14 -21.92 2.76
C ASP A 171 2.94 -22.84 3.96
N GLU A 172 2.11 -23.87 3.82
CA GLU A 172 1.89 -24.84 4.89
C GLU A 172 3.14 -25.68 5.15
N LYS A 173 3.85 -26.11 4.09
CA LYS A 173 5.11 -26.81 4.23
C LYS A 173 6.17 -25.95 4.90
N PHE A 174 6.31 -24.68 4.49
CA PHE A 174 7.24 -23.73 5.08
C PHE A 174 6.96 -23.52 6.58
N ALA A 175 5.68 -23.37 6.94
CA ALA A 175 5.27 -23.23 8.34
C ALA A 175 5.63 -24.47 9.18
N LYS A 176 5.48 -25.68 8.62
CA LYS A 176 5.89 -26.91 9.29
C LYS A 176 7.41 -27.03 9.45
N ASP A 177 8.17 -26.61 8.44
CA ASP A 177 9.64 -26.69 8.45
C ASP A 177 10.25 -25.71 9.48
N ILE A 178 9.60 -24.58 9.78
CA ILE A 178 10.00 -23.64 10.84
C ILE A 178 9.83 -24.24 12.25
N GLY A 179 8.89 -25.18 12.46
CA GLY A 179 8.60 -25.76 13.75
C GLY A 179 7.61 -24.92 14.58
N ASP A 180 7.88 -24.72 15.90
CA ASP A 180 6.96 -23.97 16.76
C ASP A 180 6.95 -22.48 16.39
N HIS A 181 5.78 -21.98 16.02
CA HIS A 181 5.58 -20.62 15.58
C HIS A 181 4.19 -20.09 15.97
N GLU A 182 4.08 -18.77 16.10
CA GLU A 182 2.82 -18.05 16.16
C GLU A 182 2.40 -17.67 14.75
N LEU A 183 1.22 -18.09 14.31
CA LEU A 183 0.69 -17.70 13.00
C LEU A 183 -0.16 -16.44 13.12
N VAL A 184 0.30 -15.36 12.51
CA VAL A 184 -0.44 -14.08 12.40
C VAL A 184 -1.03 -14.00 10.99
N ARG A 185 -2.34 -13.87 10.89
CA ARG A 185 -3.03 -13.73 9.60
C ARG A 185 -3.26 -12.26 9.30
N MET A 186 -2.73 -11.81 8.17
CA MET A 186 -2.90 -10.43 7.69
C MET A 186 -3.30 -10.41 6.22
N GLY A 187 -4.08 -9.40 5.83
CA GLY A 187 -4.42 -9.07 4.45
C GLY A 187 -3.52 -7.96 3.93
N SER A 188 -3.61 -7.68 2.61
CA SER A 188 -2.99 -6.53 1.97
C SER A 188 -1.46 -6.44 2.21
N SER A 189 -0.87 -5.29 1.97
CA SER A 189 0.53 -4.95 2.25
C SER A 189 0.88 -4.89 3.75
N LEU A 190 -0.10 -5.10 4.64
CA LEU A 190 0.14 -5.23 6.08
C LEU A 190 0.99 -6.46 6.44
N LYS A 191 1.25 -7.36 5.49
CA LYS A 191 2.13 -8.52 5.65
C LYS A 191 3.61 -8.20 5.52
N ALA A 192 3.95 -7.05 4.93
CA ALA A 192 5.31 -6.61 4.65
C ALA A 192 6.02 -6.01 5.87
#